data_4dd7c278dacd216248f141840d914961
#
_entry.id   4dd7c278dacd216248f141840d914961
#
_cell.length_a   1.000
_cell.length_b   1.000
_cell.length_c   1.000
_cell.angle_alpha   90.00
_cell.angle_beta   90.00
_cell.angle_gamma   90.00
#
_symmetry.space_group_name_H-M   'P 1'
#
loop_
_entity.id
_entity.type
_entity.pdbx_description
1 polymer ?
#
loop_
_entity_poly.entity_id
_entity_poly.type
_entity_poly.pdbx_seq_one_letter_code
_entity_poly.pdbx_strand_id
1 'polypeptide(L)'
;MKIISYGLLFIIGIGIMIYVIGYFLPETRKLTKETMYSANAEKVYNVITDNQNWQYRTSLDNLEILSRDGENEVWQETTNGITILFKTREKRPFEYYAFDMSSQFFTGEWHATLTPIDEEQTRFEATESLTFPNPFIRVLSYLFMDLEKFMQTYEDELRKKLEKE
;
A
#
# COMPACT_ATOMS: atom_id res chain seq x y z
N MET A 1 0.04 -17.30 44.78
CA MET A 1 -0.08 -18.32 43.70
C MET A 1 -1.42 -18.27 42.97
N LYS A 2 -2.59 -18.33 43.60
CA LYS A 2 -3.91 -18.38 42.91
C LYS A 2 -4.19 -17.14 42.06
N ILE A 3 -3.84 -15.91 42.48
CA ILE A 3 -4.08 -14.66 41.74
C ILE A 3 -3.26 -14.62 40.44
N ILE A 4 -2.01 -15.07 40.48
CA ILE A 4 -1.14 -15.16 39.28
C ILE A 4 -1.69 -16.16 38.27
N SER A 5 -2.27 -17.27 38.76
CA SER A 5 -2.91 -18.28 37.91
C SER A 5 -4.15 -17.75 37.21
N TYR A 6 -5.00 -16.97 37.88
CA TYR A 6 -6.18 -16.34 37.25
C TYR A 6 -5.81 -15.27 36.23
N GLY A 7 -4.78 -14.47 36.49
CA GLY A 7 -4.26 -13.49 35.53
C GLY A 7 -3.75 -14.14 34.25
N LEU A 8 -3.01 -15.24 34.37
CA LEU A 8 -2.50 -15.99 33.22
C LEU A 8 -3.64 -16.61 32.38
N LEU A 9 -4.63 -17.21 33.03
CA LEU A 9 -5.81 -17.77 32.35
C LEU A 9 -6.61 -16.70 31.61
N PHE A 10 -6.73 -15.49 32.17
CA PHE A 10 -7.41 -14.37 31.54
C PHE A 10 -6.67 -13.90 30.27
N ILE A 11 -5.33 -13.78 30.32
CA ILE A 11 -4.52 -13.41 29.14
C ILE A 11 -4.63 -14.46 28.04
N ILE A 12 -4.58 -15.75 28.38
CA ILE A 12 -4.76 -16.84 27.43
C ILE A 12 -6.15 -16.77 26.79
N GLY A 13 -7.21 -16.51 27.59
CA GLY A 13 -8.57 -16.36 27.12
C GLY A 13 -8.72 -15.22 26.09
N ILE A 14 -8.09 -14.06 26.35
CA ILE A 14 -8.05 -12.93 25.41
C ILE A 14 -7.33 -13.35 24.13
N GLY A 15 -6.19 -14.01 24.23
CA GLY A 15 -5.44 -14.47 23.06
C GLY A 15 -6.26 -15.41 22.16
N ILE A 16 -6.95 -16.37 22.77
CA ILE A 16 -7.84 -17.29 22.04
C ILE A 16 -8.99 -16.51 21.37
N MET A 17 -9.59 -15.56 22.07
CA MET A 17 -10.67 -14.74 21.52
C MET A 17 -10.21 -13.93 20.31
N ILE A 18 -9.06 -13.26 20.39
CA ILE A 18 -8.48 -12.52 19.28
C ILE A 18 -8.18 -13.44 18.09
N TYR A 19 -7.61 -14.62 18.34
CA TYR A 19 -7.36 -15.61 17.31
C TYR A 19 -8.64 -16.03 16.58
N VAL A 20 -9.70 -16.35 17.33
CA VAL A 20 -10.99 -16.76 16.78
C VAL A 20 -11.62 -15.64 15.97
N ILE A 21 -11.61 -14.40 16.48
CA ILE A 21 -12.09 -13.22 15.72
C ILE A 21 -11.29 -13.10 14.41
N GLY A 22 -9.97 -13.12 14.49
CA GLY A 22 -9.10 -13.00 13.32
C GLY A 22 -9.31 -14.12 12.30
N TYR A 23 -9.62 -15.32 12.75
CA TYR A 23 -9.89 -16.45 11.86
C TYR A 23 -11.14 -16.23 10.99
N PHE A 24 -12.18 -15.57 11.53
CA PHE A 24 -13.42 -15.27 10.80
C PHE A 24 -13.38 -13.96 10.01
N LEU A 25 -12.41 -13.09 10.25
CA LEU A 25 -12.24 -11.88 9.42
C LEU A 25 -11.72 -12.24 8.02
N PRO A 26 -12.12 -11.51 6.96
CA PRO A 26 -11.56 -11.66 5.63
C PRO A 26 -10.03 -11.52 5.66
N GLU A 27 -9.33 -12.44 4.98
CA GLU A 27 -7.86 -12.41 4.90
C GLU A 27 -7.35 -11.25 4.08
N THR A 28 -8.07 -10.92 3.01
CA THR A 28 -7.71 -9.87 2.09
C THR A 28 -8.60 -8.65 2.31
N ARG A 29 -7.95 -7.50 2.48
CA ARG A 29 -8.58 -6.18 2.48
C ARG A 29 -8.28 -5.53 1.14
N LYS A 30 -9.32 -5.08 0.46
CA LYS A 30 -9.21 -4.45 -0.86
C LYS A 30 -9.92 -3.09 -0.83
N LEU A 31 -9.27 -2.09 -1.42
CA LEU A 31 -9.83 -0.77 -1.62
C LEU A 31 -9.50 -0.28 -3.03
N THR A 32 -10.49 0.29 -3.70
CA THR A 32 -10.32 0.99 -4.97
C THR A 32 -10.72 2.45 -4.78
N LYS A 33 -9.88 3.37 -5.28
CA LYS A 33 -10.15 4.80 -5.29
C LYS A 33 -10.01 5.35 -6.70
N GLU A 34 -10.85 6.33 -7.02
CA GLU A 34 -10.80 7.09 -8.26
C GLU A 34 -10.48 8.55 -7.95
N THR A 35 -9.51 9.10 -8.66
CA THR A 35 -9.06 10.49 -8.52
C THR A 35 -8.88 11.12 -9.90
N MET A 36 -9.30 12.38 -10.04
CA MET A 36 -9.03 13.18 -11.22
C MET A 36 -7.76 14.02 -10.99
N TYR A 37 -6.82 13.93 -11.91
CA TYR A 37 -5.63 14.77 -11.94
C TYR A 37 -5.69 15.76 -13.11
N SER A 38 -5.31 17.02 -12.86
CA SER A 38 -5.13 18.05 -13.88
C SER A 38 -3.74 17.92 -14.51
N ALA A 39 -3.52 16.79 -15.16
CA ALA A 39 -2.30 16.43 -15.88
C ALA A 39 -2.65 15.35 -16.90
N ASN A 40 -1.93 15.29 -18.02
CA ASN A 40 -2.09 14.22 -18.99
C ASN A 40 -1.57 12.87 -18.46
N ALA A 41 -2.01 11.78 -19.08
CA ALA A 41 -1.68 10.43 -18.63
C ALA A 41 -0.18 10.12 -18.68
N GLU A 42 0.55 10.69 -19.65
CA GLU A 42 1.99 10.55 -19.74
C GLU A 42 2.70 11.15 -18.52
N LYS A 43 2.34 12.38 -18.13
CA LYS A 43 2.91 13.04 -16.96
C LYS A 43 2.61 12.27 -15.68
N VAL A 44 1.34 11.84 -15.48
CA VAL A 44 0.95 11.04 -14.31
C VAL A 44 1.75 9.74 -14.27
N TYR A 45 1.81 9.01 -15.39
CA TYR A 45 2.52 7.74 -15.51
C TYR A 45 4.02 7.89 -15.19
N ASN A 46 4.66 8.90 -15.77
CA ASN A 46 6.08 9.13 -15.55
C ASN A 46 6.41 9.42 -14.07
N VAL A 47 5.54 10.16 -13.39
CA VAL A 47 5.73 10.43 -11.95
C VAL A 47 5.55 9.18 -11.10
N ILE A 48 4.50 8.38 -11.32
CA ILE A 48 4.22 7.20 -10.49
C ILE A 48 5.20 6.04 -10.71
N THR A 49 5.89 6.02 -11.85
CA THR A 49 6.87 4.96 -12.19
C THR A 49 8.33 5.37 -11.93
N ASP A 50 8.57 6.62 -11.52
CA ASP A 50 9.91 7.14 -11.23
C ASP A 50 10.26 7.03 -9.75
N ASN A 51 10.70 5.85 -9.33
CA ASN A 51 11.15 5.60 -7.97
C ASN A 51 12.45 6.33 -7.60
N GLN A 52 13.21 6.89 -8.57
CA GLN A 52 14.41 7.66 -8.26
C GLN A 52 14.08 9.03 -7.68
N ASN A 53 12.99 9.65 -8.12
CA ASN A 53 12.55 10.97 -7.69
C ASN A 53 11.38 10.90 -6.69
N TRP A 54 11.45 9.96 -5.75
CA TRP A 54 10.40 9.67 -4.77
C TRP A 54 10.18 10.73 -3.68
N GLN A 55 11.05 11.73 -3.54
CA GLN A 55 11.07 12.69 -2.42
C GLN A 55 9.79 13.55 -2.31
N TYR A 56 8.94 13.53 -3.32
CA TYR A 56 7.61 14.15 -3.23
C TYR A 56 6.67 13.37 -2.28
N ARG A 57 6.97 12.07 -2.04
CA ARG A 57 6.25 11.19 -1.11
C ARG A 57 6.77 11.43 0.32
N THR A 58 6.32 12.53 0.92
CA THR A 58 6.79 12.97 2.25
C THR A 58 6.36 12.06 3.39
N SER A 59 5.45 11.13 3.14
CA SER A 59 5.03 10.07 4.05
C SER A 59 6.05 8.93 4.19
N LEU A 60 7.04 8.84 3.29
CA LEU A 60 8.11 7.86 3.36
C LEU A 60 9.33 8.39 4.12
N ASP A 61 9.93 7.53 4.94
CA ASP A 61 11.23 7.80 5.56
C ASP A 61 12.39 7.54 4.57
N ASN A 62 12.26 6.49 3.74
CA ASN A 62 13.26 6.10 2.75
C ASN A 62 12.64 5.25 1.62
N LEU A 63 13.24 5.34 0.42
CA LEU A 63 13.04 4.42 -0.68
C LEU A 63 14.41 4.06 -1.27
N GLU A 64 14.67 2.77 -1.45
CA GLU A 64 15.91 2.23 -2.02
C GLU A 64 15.59 1.26 -3.16
N ILE A 65 16.16 1.51 -4.34
CA ILE A 65 16.05 0.61 -5.49
C ILE A 65 17.13 -0.48 -5.33
N LEU A 66 16.69 -1.73 -5.16
CA LEU A 66 17.56 -2.88 -4.94
C LEU A 66 18.09 -3.48 -6.25
N SER A 67 17.24 -3.51 -7.28
CA SER A 67 17.63 -3.97 -8.61
C SER A 67 16.73 -3.38 -9.69
N ARG A 68 17.29 -3.27 -10.90
CA ARG A 68 16.58 -2.83 -12.11
C ARG A 68 16.99 -3.74 -13.28
N ASP A 69 15.99 -4.26 -13.99
CA ASP A 69 16.15 -5.01 -15.23
C ASP A 69 15.16 -4.46 -16.27
N GLY A 70 15.66 -3.61 -17.15
CA GLY A 70 14.85 -2.82 -18.07
C GLY A 70 13.87 -1.92 -17.31
N GLU A 71 12.58 -2.12 -17.53
CA GLU A 71 11.50 -1.38 -16.86
C GLU A 71 11.05 -2.01 -15.53
N ASN A 72 11.55 -3.21 -15.22
CA ASN A 72 11.21 -3.91 -13.99
C ASN A 72 12.16 -3.50 -12.87
N GLU A 73 11.59 -3.11 -11.75
CA GLU A 73 12.31 -2.74 -10.55
C GLU A 73 11.91 -3.60 -9.36
N VAL A 74 12.89 -3.84 -8.49
CA VAL A 74 12.67 -4.30 -7.12
C VAL A 74 13.19 -3.21 -6.21
N TRP A 75 12.33 -2.71 -5.31
CA TRP A 75 12.68 -1.64 -4.38
C TRP A 75 12.10 -1.90 -2.99
N GLN A 76 12.58 -1.18 -2.02
CA GLN A 76 12.01 -1.18 -0.68
C GLN A 76 11.65 0.24 -0.24
N GLU A 77 10.54 0.33 0.48
CA GLU A 77 10.09 1.57 1.13
C GLU A 77 10.07 1.37 2.63
N THR A 78 10.48 2.39 3.36
CA THR A 78 10.41 2.40 4.82
C THR A 78 9.52 3.54 5.28
N THR A 79 8.57 3.23 6.16
CA THR A 79 7.68 4.20 6.78
C THR A 79 7.50 3.83 8.25
N ASN A 80 7.78 4.77 9.17
CA ASN A 80 7.69 4.54 10.62
C ASN A 80 8.44 3.27 11.09
N GLY A 81 9.59 3.00 10.49
CA GLY A 81 10.43 1.84 10.81
C GLY A 81 9.93 0.51 10.25
N ILE A 82 8.87 0.49 9.47
CA ILE A 82 8.37 -0.70 8.76
C ILE A 82 8.89 -0.65 7.33
N THR A 83 9.59 -1.71 6.93
CA THR A 83 10.10 -1.86 5.56
C THR A 83 9.24 -2.85 4.78
N ILE A 84 8.84 -2.45 3.58
CA ILE A 84 8.05 -3.23 2.63
C ILE A 84 8.88 -3.38 1.36
N LEU A 85 8.95 -4.61 0.85
CA LEU A 85 9.58 -4.93 -0.43
C LEU A 85 8.54 -4.83 -1.54
N PHE A 86 8.90 -4.19 -2.63
CA PHE A 86 8.08 -4.00 -3.81
C PHE A 86 8.76 -4.61 -5.04
N LYS A 87 7.95 -5.08 -5.97
CA LYS A 87 8.41 -5.62 -7.24
C LYS A 87 7.46 -5.25 -8.37
N THR A 88 7.95 -4.60 -9.40
CA THR A 88 7.17 -4.34 -10.62
C THR A 88 6.58 -5.64 -11.16
N ARG A 89 5.28 -5.65 -11.44
CA ARG A 89 4.55 -6.77 -12.04
C ARG A 89 4.23 -6.50 -13.50
N GLU A 90 3.72 -5.31 -13.79
CA GLU A 90 3.31 -4.94 -15.15
C GLU A 90 3.40 -3.42 -15.35
N LYS A 91 3.90 -3.00 -16.50
CA LYS A 91 3.87 -1.63 -16.99
C LYS A 91 3.29 -1.62 -18.40
N ARG A 92 2.25 -0.81 -18.62
CA ARG A 92 1.76 -0.42 -19.95
C ARG A 92 1.85 1.10 -20.01
N PRO A 93 2.77 1.66 -20.82
CA PRO A 93 3.04 3.09 -20.84
C PRO A 93 1.76 3.92 -20.96
N PHE A 94 1.59 4.87 -20.02
CA PHE A 94 0.51 5.84 -19.94
C PHE A 94 -0.90 5.28 -19.66
N GLU A 95 -1.04 3.93 -19.52
CA GLU A 95 -2.32 3.26 -19.33
C GLU A 95 -2.42 2.51 -18.00
N TYR A 96 -1.33 1.83 -17.59
CA TYR A 96 -1.40 0.89 -16.47
C TYR A 96 -0.05 0.69 -15.79
N TYR A 97 -0.08 0.61 -14.47
CA TYR A 97 1.07 0.22 -13.66
C TYR A 97 0.63 -0.68 -12.52
N ALA A 98 1.37 -1.76 -12.29
CA ALA A 98 1.12 -2.70 -11.20
C ALA A 98 2.42 -3.18 -10.57
N PHE A 99 2.37 -3.43 -9.25
CA PHE A 99 3.45 -4.05 -8.48
C PHE A 99 2.90 -4.94 -7.37
N ASP A 100 3.73 -5.91 -7.00
CA ASP A 100 3.53 -6.73 -5.82
C ASP A 100 4.27 -6.13 -4.63
N MET A 101 3.76 -6.34 -3.43
CA MET A 101 4.39 -5.90 -2.19
C MET A 101 4.41 -7.03 -1.16
N SER A 102 5.45 -7.04 -0.32
CA SER A 102 5.58 -8.03 0.74
C SER A 102 6.32 -7.47 1.96
N SER A 103 5.88 -7.89 3.13
CA SER A 103 6.52 -7.63 4.41
C SER A 103 6.45 -8.86 5.29
N GLN A 104 6.99 -8.80 6.51
CA GLN A 104 6.83 -9.87 7.48
C GLN A 104 5.38 -10.07 7.98
N PHE A 105 4.49 -9.11 7.70
CA PHE A 105 3.12 -9.09 8.23
C PHE A 105 2.07 -9.40 7.19
N PHE A 106 2.32 -9.07 5.93
CA PHE A 106 1.36 -9.19 4.83
C PHE A 106 2.05 -9.35 3.49
N THR A 107 1.30 -9.83 2.52
CA THR A 107 1.58 -9.68 1.09
C THR A 107 0.48 -8.84 0.47
N GLY A 108 0.77 -8.22 -0.68
CA GLY A 108 -0.23 -7.41 -1.35
C GLY A 108 0.11 -7.16 -2.80
N GLU A 109 -0.84 -6.51 -3.47
CA GLU A 109 -0.71 -6.02 -4.82
C GLU A 109 -1.35 -4.64 -4.92
N TRP A 110 -0.79 -3.81 -5.76
CA TRP A 110 -1.34 -2.53 -6.14
C TRP A 110 -1.33 -2.38 -7.65
N HIS A 111 -2.36 -1.78 -8.19
CA HIS A 111 -2.36 -1.37 -9.57
C HIS A 111 -3.15 -0.08 -9.77
N ALA A 112 -2.79 0.67 -10.79
CA ALA A 112 -3.53 1.81 -11.26
C ALA A 112 -3.80 1.74 -12.76
N THR A 113 -5.00 2.18 -13.14
CA THR A 113 -5.40 2.43 -14.52
C THR A 113 -5.48 3.94 -14.74
N LEU A 114 -4.86 4.41 -15.83
CA LEU A 114 -4.89 5.80 -16.26
C LEU A 114 -5.76 5.91 -17.49
N THR A 115 -6.84 6.69 -17.41
CA THR A 115 -7.74 6.93 -18.52
C THR A 115 -7.68 8.42 -18.88
N PRO A 116 -7.10 8.79 -20.03
CA PRO A 116 -7.14 10.17 -20.50
C PRO A 116 -8.60 10.64 -20.66
N ILE A 117 -8.93 11.79 -20.12
CA ILE A 117 -10.23 12.45 -20.33
C ILE A 117 -10.10 13.48 -21.43
N ASP A 118 -9.02 14.24 -21.40
CA ASP A 118 -8.59 15.20 -22.43
C ASP A 118 -7.06 15.37 -22.40
N GLU A 119 -6.53 16.38 -23.07
CA GLU A 119 -5.08 16.64 -23.14
C GLU A 119 -4.45 17.07 -21.81
N GLU A 120 -5.26 17.52 -20.85
CA GLU A 120 -4.79 18.06 -19.57
C GLU A 120 -5.36 17.31 -18.35
N GLN A 121 -6.23 16.32 -18.55
CA GLN A 121 -6.90 15.63 -17.46
C GLN A 121 -6.81 14.11 -17.60
N THR A 122 -6.55 13.45 -16.47
CA THR A 122 -6.49 11.98 -16.37
C THR A 122 -7.34 11.49 -15.21
N ARG A 123 -8.20 10.52 -15.48
CA ARG A 123 -8.85 9.69 -14.46
C ARG A 123 -7.87 8.60 -14.04
N PHE A 124 -7.56 8.61 -12.77
CA PHE A 124 -6.66 7.66 -12.13
C PHE A 124 -7.47 6.78 -11.18
N GLU A 125 -7.57 5.48 -11.50
CA GLU A 125 -8.21 4.49 -10.65
C GLU A 125 -7.15 3.58 -10.07
N ALA A 126 -6.95 3.64 -8.76
CA ALA A 126 -5.99 2.81 -8.04
C ALA A 126 -6.69 1.77 -7.17
N THR A 127 -6.20 0.55 -7.19
CA THR A 127 -6.65 -0.54 -6.33
C THR A 127 -5.48 -1.10 -5.53
N GLU A 128 -5.69 -1.22 -4.23
CA GLU A 128 -4.78 -1.88 -3.30
C GLU A 128 -5.45 -3.09 -2.67
N SER A 129 -4.75 -4.21 -2.64
CA SER A 129 -5.19 -5.46 -2.01
C SER A 129 -4.12 -5.96 -1.08
N LEU A 130 -4.41 -6.09 0.22
CA LEU A 130 -3.49 -6.56 1.26
C LEU A 130 -4.02 -7.84 1.90
N THR A 131 -3.21 -8.89 1.92
CA THR A 131 -3.55 -10.20 2.49
C THR A 131 -2.76 -10.44 3.76
N PHE A 132 -3.48 -10.70 4.86
CA PHE A 132 -2.95 -10.95 6.20
C PHE A 132 -3.20 -12.41 6.61
N PRO A 133 -2.25 -13.34 6.36
CA PRO A 133 -2.45 -14.76 6.67
C PRO A 133 -2.60 -15.05 8.17
N ASN A 134 -1.86 -14.31 9.00
CA ASN A 134 -1.87 -14.51 10.46
C ASN A 134 -3.12 -13.88 11.09
N PRO A 135 -3.99 -14.66 11.79
CA PRO A 135 -5.21 -14.13 12.40
C PRO A 135 -5.00 -12.99 13.40
N PHE A 136 -3.91 -13.00 14.18
CA PHE A 136 -3.60 -11.91 15.11
C PHE A 136 -3.26 -10.62 14.36
N ILE A 137 -2.39 -10.70 13.35
CA ILE A 137 -2.02 -9.55 12.52
C ILE A 137 -3.24 -9.03 11.77
N ARG A 138 -4.11 -9.93 11.34
CA ARG A 138 -5.37 -9.59 10.67
C ARG A 138 -6.26 -8.72 11.57
N VAL A 139 -6.48 -9.10 12.83
CA VAL A 139 -7.22 -8.26 13.78
C VAL A 139 -6.56 -6.88 13.95
N LEU A 140 -5.24 -6.85 14.13
CA LEU A 140 -4.51 -5.58 14.27
C LEU A 140 -4.63 -4.71 13.02
N SER A 141 -4.64 -5.31 11.82
CA SER A 141 -4.84 -4.56 10.58
C SER A 141 -6.21 -3.89 10.50
N TYR A 142 -7.25 -4.53 11.01
CA TYR A 142 -8.60 -3.93 11.06
C TYR A 142 -8.73 -2.83 12.12
N LEU A 143 -7.97 -2.91 13.21
CA LEU A 143 -8.04 -1.94 14.30
C LEU A 143 -7.14 -0.71 14.07
N PHE A 144 -5.98 -0.88 13.42
CA PHE A 144 -4.94 0.14 13.40
C PHE A 144 -4.49 0.57 12.01
N MET A 145 -4.87 -0.16 10.95
CA MET A 145 -4.51 0.21 9.59
C MET A 145 -5.71 0.84 8.87
N ASP A 146 -5.63 2.13 8.64
CA ASP A 146 -6.58 2.90 7.82
C ASP A 146 -6.08 2.90 6.37
N LEU A 147 -6.57 1.92 5.59
CA LEU A 147 -6.18 1.75 4.19
C LEU A 147 -6.65 2.94 3.33
N GLU A 148 -7.82 3.51 3.63
CA GLU A 148 -8.34 4.66 2.90
C GLU A 148 -7.44 5.89 3.10
N LYS A 149 -7.06 6.17 4.35
CA LYS A 149 -6.15 7.27 4.67
C LYS A 149 -4.78 7.06 4.03
N PHE A 150 -4.30 5.81 3.97
CA PHE A 150 -3.02 5.49 3.34
C PHE A 150 -3.04 5.81 1.84
N MET A 151 -4.05 5.34 1.11
CA MET A 151 -4.22 5.65 -0.31
C MET A 151 -4.46 7.14 -0.54
N GLN A 152 -5.27 7.80 0.30
CA GLN A 152 -5.50 9.25 0.19
C GLN A 152 -4.20 10.06 0.34
N THR A 153 -3.35 9.67 1.29
CA THR A 153 -2.06 10.35 1.49
C THR A 153 -1.20 10.29 0.23
N TYR A 154 -1.09 9.11 -0.38
CA TYR A 154 -0.37 8.92 -1.64
C TYR A 154 -0.95 9.79 -2.77
N GLU A 155 -2.27 9.79 -2.95
CA GLU A 155 -2.96 10.57 -3.98
C GLU A 155 -2.75 12.08 -3.79
N ASP A 156 -2.78 12.58 -2.56
CA ASP A 156 -2.54 13.98 -2.23
C ASP A 156 -1.08 14.40 -2.50
N GLU A 157 -0.12 13.53 -2.21
CA GLU A 157 1.29 13.76 -2.50
C GLU A 157 1.54 13.78 -4.01
N LEU A 158 0.95 12.84 -4.75
CA LEU A 158 1.01 12.81 -6.20
C LEU A 158 0.39 14.07 -6.82
N ARG A 159 -0.79 14.51 -6.34
CA ARG A 159 -1.43 15.74 -6.78
C ARG A 159 -0.51 16.95 -6.62
N LYS A 160 0.09 17.13 -5.44
CA LYS A 160 1.03 18.22 -5.17
C LYS A 160 2.26 18.19 -6.06
N LYS A 161 2.73 17.00 -6.45
CA LYS A 161 3.86 16.84 -7.38
C LYS A 161 3.46 17.28 -8.78
N LEU A 162 2.29 16.84 -9.27
CA LEU A 162 1.78 17.18 -10.60
C LEU A 162 1.48 18.67 -10.77
N GLU A 163 1.04 19.34 -9.70
CA GLU A 163 0.75 20.78 -9.72
C GLU A 163 1.99 21.69 -9.72
N LYS A 164 3.15 21.17 -9.32
CA LYS A 164 4.42 21.93 -9.24
C LYS A 164 5.26 21.90 -10.53
N GLU A 165 4.95 21.00 -11.41
CA GLU A 165 5.63 20.81 -12.71
C GLU A 165 4.75 21.29 -13.88
#